data_37ae00f6e399b981e11ec03e35e32f5b
#
_entry.id   37ae00f6e399b981e11ec03e35e32f5b
#
_cell.length_a   1.000
_cell.length_b   1.000
_cell.length_c   1.000
_cell.angle_alpha   90.00
_cell.angle_beta   90.00
_cell.angle_gamma   90.00
#
_symmetry.space_group_name_H-M   'P 1'
#
loop_
_entity.id
_entity.type
_entity.pdbx_description
1 polymer ?
#
loop_
_entity_poly.entity_id
_entity_poly.type
_entity_poly.pdbx_seq_one_letter_code
_entity_poly.pdbx_strand_id
1 'polypeptide(L)'
;VADSGRLELSSSSAEKVHYARPSAEPLFASVAAVYRKNAIAVVLTGGDGDGSFGVQIIKDQGGMVIAQDRPTSEDFSMPQTAIETGDVDFILPLDEIGPKLIELVGAAHANEQKQCCSLVAKPVMLKRRI
;
A
#
# COMPACT_ATOMS: atom_id res chain seq x y z
N VAL A 1 -12.70 -1.56 0.03
CA VAL A 1 -12.54 -3.02 0.10
C VAL A 1 -13.68 -3.59 0.94
N ALA A 2 -14.40 -4.57 0.41
CA ALA A 2 -15.50 -5.21 1.14
C ALA A 2 -14.97 -6.20 2.18
N ASP A 3 -15.74 -6.49 3.21
CA ASP A 3 -15.38 -7.43 4.28
C ASP A 3 -15.02 -8.84 3.80
N SER A 4 -15.51 -9.22 2.62
CA SER A 4 -15.18 -10.48 1.96
C SER A 4 -13.76 -10.52 1.36
N GLY A 5 -12.99 -9.45 1.46
CA GLY A 5 -11.70 -9.30 0.79
C GLY A 5 -11.82 -9.01 -0.71
N ARG A 6 -13.03 -8.85 -1.21
CA ARG A 6 -13.29 -8.50 -2.61
C ARG A 6 -13.03 -7.02 -2.85
N LEU A 7 -12.36 -6.72 -3.96
CA LEU A 7 -12.18 -5.34 -4.40
C LEU A 7 -13.49 -4.83 -5.02
N GLU A 8 -14.05 -3.82 -4.42
CA GLU A 8 -15.18 -3.09 -4.97
C GLU A 8 -14.77 -1.64 -5.19
N LEU A 9 -15.03 -1.14 -6.39
CA LEU A 9 -14.86 0.28 -6.70
C LEU A 9 -16.12 1.02 -6.32
N SER A 10 -16.00 1.91 -5.38
CA SER A 10 -17.07 2.82 -4.98
C SER A 10 -16.64 4.24 -5.29
N SER A 11 -17.38 4.92 -6.12
CA SER A 11 -17.23 6.36 -6.29
C SER A 11 -18.15 7.07 -5.32
N SER A 12 -17.58 7.88 -4.46
CA SER A 12 -18.38 8.70 -3.55
C SER A 12 -18.23 10.17 -3.91
N SER A 13 -19.33 10.91 -3.79
CA SER A 13 -19.33 12.37 -3.85
C SER A 13 -18.98 13.01 -2.50
N ALA A 14 -18.34 12.26 -1.61
CA ALA A 14 -17.91 12.70 -0.31
C ALA A 14 -17.02 13.96 -0.37
N GLU A 15 -16.90 14.65 0.74
CA GLU A 15 -16.06 15.82 0.87
C GLU A 15 -14.59 15.50 0.53
N LYS A 16 -13.85 16.52 0.13
CA LYS A 16 -12.43 16.40 -0.15
C LYS A 16 -11.65 16.07 1.14
N VAL A 17 -10.83 15.03 1.08
CA VAL A 17 -9.88 14.72 2.15
C VAL A 17 -8.60 15.50 1.86
N HIS A 18 -8.19 16.37 2.79
CA HIS A 18 -7.03 17.26 2.62
C HIS A 18 -7.02 17.99 1.26
N TYR A 19 -8.19 18.49 0.84
CA TYR A 19 -8.41 19.17 -0.44
C TYR A 19 -8.31 18.28 -1.68
N ALA A 20 -8.05 16.99 -1.55
CA ALA A 20 -7.96 16.03 -2.64
C ALA A 20 -9.25 15.21 -2.81
N ARG A 21 -9.64 14.99 -4.05
CA ARG A 21 -10.70 14.05 -4.45
C ARG A 21 -10.48 13.64 -5.92
N PRO A 22 -10.13 12.40 -6.22
CA PRO A 22 -9.94 11.29 -5.25
C PRO A 22 -8.74 11.48 -4.32
N SER A 23 -8.81 10.86 -3.12
CA SER A 23 -7.73 10.82 -2.15
C SER A 23 -7.29 9.38 -1.90
N ALA A 24 -6.00 9.16 -1.72
CA ALA A 24 -5.44 7.85 -1.40
C ALA A 24 -5.74 7.40 0.03
N GLU A 25 -5.99 8.33 0.94
CA GLU A 25 -6.19 8.00 2.36
C GLU A 25 -7.36 7.06 2.64
N PRO A 26 -8.58 7.29 2.10
CA PRO A 26 -9.69 6.36 2.27
C PRO A 26 -9.41 4.97 1.68
N LEU A 27 -8.66 4.90 0.57
CA LEU A 27 -8.23 3.64 -0.02
C LEU A 27 -7.32 2.89 0.94
N PHE A 28 -6.27 3.52 1.44
CA PHE A 28 -5.31 2.91 2.36
C PHE A 28 -5.98 2.48 3.66
N ALA A 29 -6.86 3.29 4.22
CA ALA A 29 -7.61 2.96 5.42
C ALA A 29 -8.49 1.71 5.21
N SER A 30 -9.19 1.60 4.10
CA SER A 30 -10.02 0.43 3.80
C SER A 30 -9.22 -0.84 3.59
N VAL A 31 -8.07 -0.74 2.93
CA VAL A 31 -7.14 -1.86 2.72
C VAL A 31 -6.53 -2.31 4.05
N ALA A 32 -6.10 -1.36 4.88
CA ALA A 32 -5.54 -1.66 6.19
C ALA A 32 -6.54 -2.37 7.09
N ALA A 33 -7.81 -1.93 7.08
CA ALA A 33 -8.87 -2.54 7.89
C ALA A 33 -9.10 -4.01 7.55
N VAL A 34 -9.06 -4.36 6.25
CA VAL A 34 -9.36 -5.73 5.78
C VAL A 34 -8.13 -6.61 5.77
N TYR A 35 -7.01 -6.13 5.23
CA TYR A 35 -5.82 -6.95 5.00
C TYR A 35 -4.77 -6.84 6.09
N ARG A 36 -4.82 -5.79 6.92
CA ARG A 36 -3.93 -5.57 8.06
C ARG A 36 -2.47 -5.81 7.70
N LYS A 37 -1.81 -6.74 8.40
CA LYS A 37 -0.41 -7.12 8.15
C LYS A 37 -0.15 -7.69 6.74
N ASN A 38 -1.18 -7.97 5.98
CA ASN A 38 -1.09 -8.47 4.61
C ASN A 38 -1.22 -7.35 3.56
N ALA A 39 -1.36 -6.11 3.98
CA ALA A 39 -1.43 -4.97 3.10
C ALA A 39 -0.05 -4.49 2.67
N ILE A 40 0.09 -4.13 1.40
CA ILE A 40 1.23 -3.37 0.87
C ILE A 40 0.69 -2.10 0.24
N ALA A 41 1.17 -0.96 0.69
CA ALA A 41 0.91 0.32 0.06
C ALA A 41 2.10 0.71 -0.82
N VAL A 42 1.81 1.22 -2.00
CA VAL A 42 2.82 1.77 -2.90
C VAL A 42 2.47 3.23 -3.17
N VAL A 43 3.39 4.11 -2.83
CA VAL A 43 3.26 5.55 -3.07
C VAL A 43 4.13 5.92 -4.26
N LEU A 44 3.48 6.32 -5.33
CA LEU A 44 4.12 6.71 -6.58
C LEU A 44 4.19 8.24 -6.70
N THR A 45 4.83 8.71 -7.76
CA THR A 45 4.89 10.13 -8.13
C THR A 45 3.53 10.83 -8.01
N GLY A 46 3.51 12.01 -7.44
CA GLY A 46 2.28 12.78 -7.24
C GLY A 46 2.52 14.08 -6.48
N GLY A 47 1.64 15.06 -6.67
CA GLY A 47 1.88 16.45 -6.30
C GLY A 47 1.33 16.92 -4.96
N ASP A 48 0.45 16.21 -4.30
CA ASP A 48 -0.33 16.81 -3.21
C ASP A 48 0.02 16.33 -1.79
N GLY A 49 1.02 15.48 -1.63
CA GLY A 49 1.34 14.89 -0.32
C GLY A 49 0.20 14.04 0.28
N ASP A 50 -0.77 13.68 -0.55
CA ASP A 50 -1.91 12.85 -0.18
C ASP A 50 -1.46 11.44 0.20
N GLY A 51 -2.15 10.84 1.13
CA GLY A 51 -1.90 9.47 1.56
C GLY A 51 -0.89 9.31 2.69
N SER A 52 -0.26 10.36 3.20
CA SER A 52 0.69 10.27 4.31
C SER A 52 0.05 9.66 5.57
N PHE A 53 -1.15 10.09 5.90
CA PHE A 53 -1.91 9.53 7.00
C PHE A 53 -2.34 8.08 6.74
N GLY A 54 -2.71 7.78 5.50
CA GLY A 54 -3.02 6.41 5.07
C GLY A 54 -1.82 5.47 5.16
N VAL A 55 -0.61 5.97 4.89
CA VAL A 55 0.64 5.22 5.10
C VAL A 55 0.81 4.82 6.56
N GLN A 56 0.58 5.74 7.50
CA GLN A 56 0.62 5.44 8.93
C GLN A 56 -0.40 4.37 9.31
N ILE A 57 -1.63 4.47 8.81
CA ILE A 57 -2.67 3.46 9.08
C ILE A 57 -2.25 2.08 8.59
N ILE A 58 -1.70 1.97 7.39
CA ILE A 58 -1.17 0.69 6.86
C ILE A 58 -0.10 0.13 7.79
N LYS A 59 0.79 0.99 8.27
CA LYS A 59 1.90 0.59 9.13
C LYS A 59 1.43 0.16 10.51
N ASP A 60 0.51 0.87 11.10
CA ASP A 60 -0.09 0.55 12.40
C ASP A 60 -0.77 -0.82 12.41
N GLN A 61 -1.33 -1.22 11.28
CA GLN A 61 -1.91 -2.55 11.10
C GLN A 61 -0.86 -3.64 10.75
N GLY A 62 0.41 -3.30 10.75
CA GLY A 62 1.51 -4.21 10.48
C GLY A 62 1.77 -4.46 8.99
N GLY A 63 1.18 -3.66 8.12
CA GLY A 63 1.40 -3.70 6.67
C GLY A 63 2.76 -3.13 6.26
N MET A 64 2.98 -3.04 4.97
CA MET A 64 4.22 -2.53 4.39
C MET A 64 3.98 -1.36 3.46
N VAL A 65 4.99 -0.51 3.37
CA VAL A 65 4.95 0.67 2.52
C VAL A 65 6.19 0.75 1.65
N ILE A 66 5.96 0.92 0.35
CA ILE A 66 6.98 1.19 -0.65
C ILE A 66 6.76 2.59 -1.18
N ALA A 67 7.78 3.40 -1.26
CA ALA A 67 7.74 4.71 -1.90
C ALA A 67 8.66 4.73 -3.12
N GLN A 68 8.23 5.40 -4.18
CA GLN A 68 9.06 5.67 -5.33
C GLN A 68 10.18 6.63 -4.95
N ASP A 69 11.37 6.42 -5.50
CA ASP A 69 12.51 7.27 -5.26
C ASP A 69 12.43 8.61 -5.99
N ARG A 70 13.29 9.54 -5.60
CA ARG A 70 13.33 10.88 -6.20
C ARG A 70 13.79 10.88 -7.66
N PRO A 71 14.84 10.14 -8.05
CA PRO A 71 15.33 10.18 -9.44
C PRO A 71 14.31 9.75 -10.50
N THR A 72 13.41 8.83 -10.15
CA THR A 72 12.40 8.31 -11.08
C THR A 72 11.03 8.97 -10.92
N SER A 73 10.85 9.84 -9.92
CA SER A 73 9.60 10.57 -9.72
C SER A 73 9.56 11.84 -10.55
N GLU A 74 8.50 12.05 -11.29
CA GLU A 74 8.22 13.31 -11.96
C GLU A 74 7.87 14.40 -10.95
N ASP A 75 7.00 14.09 -10.00
CA ASP A 75 6.73 14.91 -8.83
C ASP A 75 6.95 14.07 -7.56
N PHE A 76 7.92 14.47 -6.76
CA PHE A 76 8.33 13.72 -5.58
C PHE A 76 7.55 14.09 -4.31
N SER A 77 6.61 15.03 -4.37
CA SER A 77 5.92 15.55 -3.18
C SER A 77 5.20 14.47 -2.40
N MET A 78 4.45 13.61 -3.07
CA MET A 78 3.73 12.49 -2.44
C MET A 78 4.68 11.46 -1.82
N PRO A 79 5.66 10.90 -2.56
CA PRO A 79 6.64 10.01 -1.97
C PRO A 79 7.44 10.64 -0.83
N GLN A 80 7.83 11.89 -0.97
CA GLN A 80 8.56 12.61 0.07
C GLN A 80 7.76 12.70 1.37
N THR A 81 6.51 13.13 1.28
CA THR A 81 5.62 13.23 2.45
C THR A 81 5.44 11.87 3.13
N ALA A 82 5.29 10.81 2.34
CA ALA A 82 5.22 9.45 2.88
C ALA A 82 6.52 9.04 3.60
N ILE A 83 7.69 9.34 3.01
CA ILE A 83 9.01 9.05 3.59
C ILE A 83 9.21 9.82 4.90
N GLU A 84 8.78 11.07 4.96
CA GLU A 84 8.88 11.92 6.15
C GLU A 84 8.07 11.40 7.33
N THR A 85 7.07 10.55 7.12
CA THR A 85 6.37 9.88 8.24
C THR A 85 7.27 8.89 9.00
N GLY A 86 8.34 8.41 8.38
CA GLY A 86 9.20 7.37 8.93
C GLY A 86 8.66 5.95 8.78
N ASP A 87 7.50 5.78 8.16
CA ASP A 87 6.78 4.51 8.05
C ASP A 87 7.00 3.78 6.72
N VAL A 88 7.87 4.29 5.85
CA VAL A 88 8.22 3.66 4.58
C VAL A 88 9.28 2.58 4.79
N ASP A 89 8.99 1.37 4.35
CA ASP A 89 9.91 0.23 4.46
C ASP A 89 10.95 0.18 3.33
N PHE A 90 10.55 0.59 2.12
CA PHE A 90 11.43 0.59 0.95
C PHE A 90 11.28 1.87 0.13
N ILE A 91 12.40 2.41 -0.31
CA ILE A 91 12.45 3.50 -1.28
C ILE A 91 13.13 2.93 -2.52
N LEU A 92 12.40 2.83 -3.63
CA LEU A 92 12.86 2.12 -4.82
C LEU A 92 12.60 2.94 -6.09
N PRO A 93 13.46 2.81 -7.10
CA PRO A 93 13.17 3.32 -8.42
C PRO A 93 11.96 2.60 -9.04
N LEU A 94 11.26 3.28 -9.94
CA LEU A 94 9.99 2.80 -10.49
C LEU A 94 10.08 1.38 -11.07
N ASP A 95 11.16 1.06 -11.75
CA ASP A 95 11.41 -0.23 -12.39
C ASP A 95 11.68 -1.37 -11.40
N GLU A 96 12.11 -1.07 -10.19
CA GLU A 96 12.35 -2.06 -9.13
C GLU A 96 11.12 -2.34 -8.26
N ILE A 97 10.11 -1.49 -8.29
CA ILE A 97 8.90 -1.66 -7.47
C ILE A 97 8.15 -2.93 -7.85
N GLY A 98 7.96 -3.18 -9.16
CA GLY A 98 7.30 -4.39 -9.64
C GLY A 98 7.99 -5.68 -9.22
N PRO A 99 9.30 -5.85 -9.52
CA PRO A 99 10.09 -7.00 -9.04
C PRO A 99 10.03 -7.17 -7.52
N LYS A 100 10.08 -6.08 -6.76
CA LYS A 100 9.99 -6.13 -5.29
C LYS A 100 8.62 -6.64 -4.82
N LEU A 101 7.55 -6.20 -5.44
CA LEU A 101 6.21 -6.72 -5.15
C LEU A 101 6.10 -8.21 -5.40
N ILE A 102 6.66 -8.70 -6.50
CA ILE A 102 6.70 -10.14 -6.82
C ILE A 102 7.48 -10.92 -5.75
N GLU A 103 8.62 -10.41 -5.34
CA GLU A 103 9.43 -11.02 -4.27
C GLU A 103 8.64 -11.12 -2.96
N LEU A 104 7.99 -10.04 -2.55
CA LEU A 104 7.23 -9.99 -1.29
C LEU A 104 6.02 -10.93 -1.32
N VAL A 105 5.30 -10.97 -2.42
CA VAL A 105 4.16 -11.87 -2.62
C VAL A 105 4.61 -13.32 -2.73
N GLY A 106 5.68 -13.60 -3.45
CA GLY A 106 6.27 -14.94 -3.57
C GLY A 106 6.75 -15.51 -2.23
N ALA A 107 7.40 -14.70 -1.41
CA ALA A 107 7.81 -15.09 -0.07
C ALA A 107 6.61 -15.39 0.86
N ALA A 108 5.51 -14.67 0.72
CA ALA A 108 4.28 -14.93 1.44
C ALA A 108 3.67 -16.29 1.06
N HIS A 109 3.63 -16.62 -0.22
CA HIS A 109 3.15 -17.93 -0.69
C HIS A 109 4.01 -19.10 -0.21
N ALA A 110 5.31 -18.97 -0.17
CA ALA A 110 6.21 -20.00 0.34
C ALA A 110 5.99 -20.30 1.83
N ASN A 111 5.59 -19.32 2.60
CA ASN A 111 5.32 -19.49 4.04
C ASN A 111 3.96 -20.12 4.31
N GLU A 112 3.01 -19.96 3.41
CA GLU A 112 1.67 -20.54 3.53
C GLU A 112 1.59 -21.99 3.10
N GLN A 113 2.46 -22.44 2.21
CA GLN A 113 2.57 -23.85 1.84
C GLN A 113 3.09 -24.74 2.99
N LYS A 114 3.73 -24.16 4.00
CA LYS A 114 4.13 -24.88 5.21
C LYS A 114 3.05 -24.94 6.28
N GLN A 115 2.03 -24.15 6.19
CA GLN A 115 0.85 -24.20 7.06
C GLN A 115 -0.38 -24.65 6.27
N CYS A 116 -0.36 -25.91 5.95
CA CYS A 116 -1.53 -26.70 5.64
C CYS A 116 -2.75 -26.00 5.05
N CYS A 117 -3.04 -26.38 3.83
CA CYS A 117 -4.42 -26.60 3.39
C CYS A 117 -5.46 -25.70 4.00
N SER A 118 -5.68 -24.64 3.44
CA SER A 118 -7.04 -24.27 3.12
C SER A 118 -7.06 -22.93 2.45
N LEU A 119 -7.52 -22.98 1.26
CA LEU A 119 -8.50 -22.01 0.86
C LEU A 119 -8.12 -20.63 1.23
N VAL A 120 -7.56 -19.96 0.35
CA VAL A 120 -8.14 -18.66 0.17
C VAL A 120 -7.57 -18.04 -1.06
N ALA A 121 -8.44 -17.64 -1.93
CA ALA A 121 -8.13 -16.64 -2.94
C ALA A 121 -7.39 -15.50 -2.26
N LYS A 122 -6.16 -15.28 -2.62
CA LYS A 122 -5.33 -14.31 -1.96
C LYS A 122 -5.52 -12.95 -2.54
N PRO A 123 -5.60 -11.96 -1.70
CA PRO A 123 -5.67 -10.60 -2.13
C PRO A 123 -4.38 -10.15 -2.79
N VAL A 124 -4.56 -9.23 -3.65
CA VAL A 124 -3.56 -8.71 -4.57
C VAL A 124 -2.56 -7.76 -3.91
N MET A 125 -2.76 -7.42 -2.66
CA MET A 125 -1.87 -6.50 -1.95
C MET A 125 -1.30 -7.17 -0.73
N LEU A 126 -0.05 -7.56 -0.83
CA LEU A 126 0.57 -8.36 0.18
C LEU A 126 1.97 -8.03 0.46
N LYS A 127 2.37 -7.98 1.46
CA LYS A 127 3.30 -8.06 2.45
C LYS A 127 4.66 -8.55 2.01
N ARG A 128 5.55 -8.30 2.77
CA ARG A 128 6.15 -7.95 3.88
C ARG A 128 7.68 -7.94 3.88
N ARG A 129 8.15 -7.31 4.67
CA ARG A 129 9.30 -6.88 5.30
C ARG A 129 10.53 -7.78 5.35
N ILE A 130 11.53 -7.15 5.50
CA ILE A 130 12.89 -7.66 5.68
C ILE A 130 13.31 -7.54 7.10
#